data_d08fdfba3522d9e33d65a54788ff746a
#
_entry.id   d08fdfba3522d9e33d65a54788ff746a
#
_cell.length_a   1.000
_cell.length_b   1.000
_cell.length_c   1.000
_cell.angle_alpha   90.00
_cell.angle_beta   90.00
_cell.angle_gamma   90.00
#
_symmetry.space_group_name_H-M   'P 1'
#
loop_
_entity.id
_entity.type
_entity.pdbx_description
1 polymer ?
#
loop_
_entity_poly.entity_id
_entity_poly.type
_entity_poly.pdbx_seq_one_letter_code
_entity_poly.pdbx_strand_id
1 'polypeptide(L)'
;LTHPDILFCGCSGGGGRFDPGMLYYQPQIWCSDNTDAICRLKIQYGTSFAYPISSMESHVSVCPNHQTGRTVPITTRGVTAMDGILGYELDSTKLTTEEKEICRKQIEDYKNFYPLIAKGDYYRLTNPFAFHEYTAWQHVSKDRSRSLVSLVLTDKEANDAQRYLKLKGLKPEARYTVSGMPGPFS
;
A
#
# COMPACT_ATOMS: atom_id res chain seq x y z
N LEU A 1 26.81 -12.24 9.70
CA LEU A 1 26.60 -10.82 10.03
C LEU A 1 27.17 -10.55 11.42
N THR A 2 28.06 -9.55 11.54
CA THR A 2 28.67 -9.14 12.82
C THR A 2 27.74 -8.32 13.71
N HIS A 3 26.64 -7.81 13.14
CA HIS A 3 25.64 -7.00 13.82
C HIS A 3 24.23 -7.46 13.44
N PRO A 4 23.71 -8.53 14.03
CA PRO A 4 22.42 -9.12 13.67
C PRO A 4 21.22 -8.24 14.05
N ASP A 5 21.40 -7.31 14.97
CA ASP A 5 20.34 -6.40 15.46
C ASP A 5 20.17 -5.13 14.61
N ILE A 6 21.03 -4.96 13.59
CA ILE A 6 20.91 -3.81 12.66
C ILE A 6 20.12 -4.23 11.43
N LEU A 7 18.97 -3.57 11.23
CA LEU A 7 18.18 -3.71 10.01
C LEU A 7 18.73 -2.80 8.92
N PHE A 8 19.09 -3.39 7.78
CA PHE A 8 19.54 -2.66 6.61
C PHE A 8 18.38 -2.48 5.63
N CYS A 9 18.18 -1.24 5.17
CA CYS A 9 17.28 -0.91 4.09
C CYS A 9 18.10 -0.68 2.81
N GLY A 10 17.72 -1.35 1.73
CA GLY A 10 18.34 -1.19 0.42
C GLY A 10 17.65 -0.12 -0.41
N CYS A 11 18.42 0.66 -1.17
CA CYS A 11 17.87 1.64 -2.10
C CYS A 11 18.50 1.47 -3.49
N SER A 12 19.81 1.73 -3.61
CA SER A 12 20.57 1.65 -4.87
C SER A 12 19.93 2.44 -6.01
N GLY A 13 19.56 3.70 -5.74
CA GLY A 13 18.98 4.59 -6.73
C GLY A 13 17.58 4.14 -7.20
N GLY A 14 16.67 3.92 -6.26
CA GLY A 14 15.28 3.57 -6.57
C GLY A 14 15.07 2.10 -6.95
N GLY A 15 15.71 1.19 -6.24
CA GLY A 15 15.51 -0.25 -6.40
C GLY A 15 16.42 -0.91 -7.43
N GLY A 16 17.51 -0.27 -7.85
CA GLY A 16 18.45 -0.84 -8.82
C GLY A 16 19.13 -2.14 -8.40
N ARG A 17 19.05 -2.50 -7.11
CA ARG A 17 19.49 -3.79 -6.55
C ARG A 17 18.39 -4.48 -5.76
N PHE A 18 17.18 -4.41 -6.24
CA PHE A 18 16.10 -5.22 -5.70
C PHE A 18 16.21 -6.63 -6.31
N ASP A 19 16.96 -7.50 -5.65
CA ASP A 19 17.16 -8.87 -6.06
C ASP A 19 17.16 -9.84 -4.85
N PRO A 20 16.92 -11.14 -5.07
CA PRO A 20 16.83 -12.11 -3.96
C PRO A 20 18.12 -12.26 -3.15
N GLY A 21 19.29 -12.04 -3.76
CA GLY A 21 20.57 -12.07 -3.04
C GLY A 21 20.71 -10.93 -2.07
N MET A 22 20.26 -9.73 -2.46
CA MET A 22 20.26 -8.55 -1.60
C MET A 22 19.24 -8.66 -0.47
N LEU A 23 18.09 -9.30 -0.68
CA LEU A 23 17.10 -9.51 0.36
C LEU A 23 17.61 -10.33 1.55
N TYR A 24 18.63 -11.15 1.36
CA TYR A 24 19.30 -11.87 2.45
C TYR A 24 20.00 -10.91 3.44
N TYR A 25 20.57 -9.81 2.93
CA TYR A 25 21.28 -8.82 3.73
C TYR A 25 20.42 -7.60 4.10
N GLN A 26 19.50 -7.27 3.24
CA GLN A 26 18.65 -6.07 3.31
C GLN A 26 17.18 -6.52 3.12
N PRO A 27 16.50 -6.95 4.19
CA PRO A 27 15.18 -7.58 4.10
C PRO A 27 14.07 -6.63 3.63
N GLN A 28 14.37 -5.35 3.52
CA GLN A 28 13.49 -4.33 2.94
C GLN A 28 14.24 -3.45 1.95
N ILE A 29 13.60 -3.11 0.85
CA ILE A 29 14.21 -2.36 -0.25
C ILE A 29 13.26 -1.27 -0.74
N TRP A 30 13.81 -0.07 -0.94
CA TRP A 30 13.15 1.04 -1.63
C TRP A 30 13.01 0.69 -3.11
N CYS A 31 11.78 0.45 -3.57
CA CYS A 31 11.57 -0.12 -4.91
C CYS A 31 11.51 0.93 -6.04
N SER A 32 11.39 2.23 -5.72
CA SER A 32 11.44 3.31 -6.71
C SER A 32 11.54 4.68 -6.05
N ASP A 33 12.34 5.56 -6.62
CA ASP A 33 12.43 6.97 -6.22
C ASP A 33 11.22 7.80 -6.68
N ASN A 34 10.32 7.23 -7.49
CA ASN A 34 9.05 7.88 -7.78
C ASN A 34 8.10 7.72 -6.58
N THR A 35 7.90 8.81 -5.85
CA THR A 35 7.11 8.87 -4.62
C THR A 35 5.67 9.31 -4.82
N ASP A 36 5.25 9.59 -6.06
CA ASP A 36 3.86 9.93 -6.38
C ASP A 36 2.93 8.74 -6.09
N ALA A 37 1.95 8.92 -5.20
CA ALA A 37 1.09 7.84 -4.73
C ALA A 37 0.30 7.14 -5.86
N ILE A 38 -0.06 7.87 -6.92
CA ILE A 38 -0.77 7.27 -8.06
C ILE A 38 0.19 6.48 -8.96
N CYS A 39 1.40 6.98 -9.15
CA CYS A 39 2.44 6.22 -9.86
C CYS A 39 2.84 4.96 -9.08
N ARG A 40 2.91 5.05 -7.75
CA ARG A 40 3.23 3.92 -6.87
C ARG A 40 2.25 2.76 -6.98
N LEU A 41 0.98 2.98 -7.31
CA LEU A 41 0.02 1.89 -7.57
C LEU A 41 0.51 0.94 -8.67
N LYS A 42 1.10 1.48 -9.74
CA LYS A 42 1.67 0.69 -10.85
C LYS A 42 3.00 0.07 -10.47
N ILE A 43 3.86 0.81 -9.78
CA ILE A 43 5.19 0.36 -9.35
C ILE A 43 5.06 -0.82 -8.37
N GLN A 44 4.26 -0.67 -7.31
CA GLN A 44 4.05 -1.71 -6.30
C GLN A 44 3.36 -2.94 -6.89
N TYR A 45 2.35 -2.73 -7.75
CA TYR A 45 1.72 -3.82 -8.50
C TYR A 45 2.75 -4.61 -9.31
N GLY A 46 3.61 -3.93 -10.10
CA GLY A 46 4.65 -4.58 -10.91
C GLY A 46 5.67 -5.31 -10.05
N THR A 47 6.20 -4.66 -9.01
CA THR A 47 7.20 -5.23 -8.10
C THR A 47 6.66 -6.48 -7.39
N SER A 48 5.38 -6.49 -7.03
CA SER A 48 4.73 -7.61 -6.33
C SER A 48 4.69 -8.92 -7.12
N PHE A 49 4.96 -8.92 -8.43
CA PHE A 49 5.07 -10.17 -9.20
C PHE A 49 6.37 -10.93 -8.94
N ALA A 50 7.42 -10.22 -8.57
CA ALA A 50 8.73 -10.80 -8.33
C ALA A 50 9.09 -10.92 -6.84
N TYR A 51 8.56 -9.99 -6.00
CA TYR A 51 8.96 -9.85 -4.61
C TYR A 51 7.76 -9.77 -3.67
N PRO A 52 7.89 -10.26 -2.42
CA PRO A 52 6.82 -10.16 -1.44
C PRO A 52 6.59 -8.70 -1.02
N ILE A 53 5.33 -8.36 -0.73
CA ILE A 53 4.92 -7.04 -0.26
C ILE A 53 5.70 -6.62 1.00
N SER A 54 5.99 -7.58 1.89
CA SER A 54 6.76 -7.34 3.12
C SER A 54 8.22 -6.94 2.92
N SER A 55 8.73 -6.94 1.69
CA SER A 55 10.09 -6.49 1.36
C SER A 55 10.12 -5.13 0.66
N MET A 56 8.97 -4.58 0.29
CA MET A 56 8.87 -3.30 -0.43
C MET A 56 8.64 -2.14 0.54
N GLU A 57 9.53 -1.16 0.55
CA GLU A 57 9.28 0.09 1.24
C GLU A 57 8.31 0.97 0.46
N SER A 58 7.37 1.55 1.18
CA SER A 58 6.34 2.43 0.63
C SER A 58 6.05 3.57 1.59
N HIS A 59 6.20 4.80 1.11
CA HIS A 59 6.13 5.99 1.95
C HIS A 59 4.99 6.92 1.56
N VAL A 60 4.42 7.56 2.59
CA VAL A 60 3.59 8.76 2.43
C VAL A 60 4.53 9.94 2.18
N SER A 61 4.59 10.42 0.94
CA SER A 61 5.50 11.49 0.54
C SER A 61 4.87 12.88 0.65
N VAL A 62 5.70 13.90 0.40
CA VAL A 62 5.29 15.31 0.37
C VAL A 62 4.15 15.57 -0.64
N CYS A 63 3.31 16.55 -0.36
CA CYS A 63 2.23 17.01 -1.24
C CYS A 63 2.25 18.54 -1.35
N PRO A 64 2.19 19.12 -2.57
CA PRO A 64 2.22 18.44 -3.87
C PRO A 64 3.47 17.58 -4.06
N ASN A 65 3.36 16.49 -4.82
CA ASN A 65 4.51 15.62 -5.09
C ASN A 65 5.60 16.40 -5.84
N HIS A 66 6.84 16.33 -5.37
CA HIS A 66 7.95 17.14 -5.89
C HIS A 66 8.40 16.76 -7.29
N GLN A 67 8.07 15.55 -7.78
CA GLN A 67 8.44 15.07 -9.12
C GLN A 67 7.34 15.33 -10.15
N THR A 68 6.08 15.09 -9.77
CA THR A 68 4.94 15.15 -10.70
C THR A 68 4.09 16.42 -10.54
N GLY A 69 4.25 17.16 -9.44
CA GLY A 69 3.37 18.28 -9.06
C GLY A 69 1.96 17.86 -8.64
N ARG A 70 1.66 16.56 -8.61
CA ARG A 70 0.32 16.06 -8.31
C ARG A 70 -0.04 16.27 -6.84
N THR A 71 -1.27 16.72 -6.61
CA THR A 71 -1.87 16.83 -5.28
C THR A 71 -2.75 15.61 -5.05
N VAL A 72 -2.43 14.83 -4.00
CA VAL A 72 -3.18 13.65 -3.59
C VAL A 72 -3.50 13.75 -2.10
N PRO A 73 -4.75 13.52 -1.68
CA PRO A 73 -5.12 13.56 -0.26
C PRO A 73 -4.25 12.63 0.59
N ILE A 74 -3.95 13.04 1.83
CA ILE A 74 -3.11 12.26 2.75
C ILE A 74 -3.71 10.88 3.05
N THR A 75 -5.03 10.77 3.04
CA THR A 75 -5.75 9.49 3.18
C THR A 75 -5.42 8.53 2.05
N THR A 76 -5.47 8.98 0.80
CA THR A 76 -5.12 8.18 -0.38
C THR A 76 -3.64 7.82 -0.41
N ARG A 77 -2.75 8.79 -0.08
CA ARG A 77 -1.31 8.53 0.05
C ARG A 77 -1.03 7.43 1.08
N GLY A 78 -1.74 7.44 2.22
CA GLY A 78 -1.62 6.43 3.26
C GLY A 78 -2.08 5.05 2.82
N VAL A 79 -3.24 4.94 2.14
CA VAL A 79 -3.73 3.65 1.62
C VAL A 79 -2.71 3.03 0.66
N THR A 80 -2.16 3.84 -0.25
CA THR A 80 -1.11 3.37 -1.18
C THR A 80 0.15 2.93 -0.44
N ALA A 81 0.59 3.69 0.56
CA ALA A 81 1.80 3.39 1.32
C ALA A 81 1.64 2.16 2.24
N MET A 82 0.44 1.82 2.66
CA MET A 82 0.16 0.61 3.44
C MET A 82 0.32 -0.69 2.64
N ASP A 83 0.43 -0.63 1.31
CA ASP A 83 0.78 -1.79 0.47
C ASP A 83 2.30 -1.97 0.42
N GLY A 84 2.90 -2.19 1.58
CA GLY A 84 4.34 -2.35 1.77
C GLY A 84 4.75 -2.08 3.21
N ILE A 85 6.02 -1.76 3.40
CA ILE A 85 6.58 -1.30 4.67
C ILE A 85 6.34 0.20 4.77
N LEU A 86 5.37 0.59 5.59
CA LEU A 86 4.93 1.98 5.72
C LEU A 86 6.02 2.87 6.31
N GLY A 87 6.26 3.98 5.65
CA GLY A 87 7.07 5.09 6.15
C GLY A 87 6.47 6.46 5.78
N TYR A 88 7.07 7.51 6.30
CA TYR A 88 6.72 8.89 5.98
C TYR A 88 7.96 9.63 5.50
N GLU A 89 7.91 10.14 4.28
CA GLU A 89 8.97 10.89 3.62
C GLU A 89 8.48 12.33 3.34
N LEU A 90 8.32 13.09 4.41
CA LEU A 90 7.80 14.45 4.39
C LEU A 90 8.23 15.23 5.61
N ASP A 91 8.15 16.57 5.53
CA ASP A 91 8.37 17.46 6.64
C ASP A 91 7.10 17.51 7.52
N SER A 92 7.13 16.81 8.64
CA SER A 92 6.00 16.74 9.58
C SER A 92 5.67 18.08 10.24
N THR A 93 6.56 19.06 10.21
CA THR A 93 6.30 20.40 10.76
C THR A 93 5.32 21.18 9.88
N LYS A 94 5.23 20.84 8.60
CA LYS A 94 4.33 21.47 7.61
C LYS A 94 2.94 20.86 7.55
N LEU A 95 2.71 19.74 8.25
CA LEU A 95 1.39 19.11 8.30
C LEU A 95 0.44 19.93 9.18
N THR A 96 -0.81 20.04 8.75
CA THR A 96 -1.89 20.61 9.58
C THR A 96 -2.17 19.72 10.80
N THR A 97 -2.94 20.22 11.76
CA THR A 97 -3.36 19.41 12.91
C THR A 97 -4.18 18.20 12.48
N GLU A 98 -5.09 18.39 11.52
CA GLU A 98 -5.92 17.35 10.94
C GLU A 98 -5.08 16.28 10.23
N GLU A 99 -4.10 16.70 9.44
CA GLU A 99 -3.20 15.76 8.76
C GLU A 99 -2.35 14.94 9.75
N LYS A 100 -1.86 15.57 10.84
CA LYS A 100 -1.15 14.87 11.91
C LYS A 100 -2.03 13.81 12.57
N GLU A 101 -3.31 14.11 12.78
CA GLU A 101 -4.25 13.14 13.34
C GLU A 101 -4.51 11.97 12.37
N ILE A 102 -4.66 12.26 11.08
CA ILE A 102 -4.76 11.23 10.03
C ILE A 102 -3.52 10.35 10.03
N CYS A 103 -2.31 10.92 10.13
CA CYS A 103 -1.06 10.15 10.20
C CYS A 103 -1.03 9.23 11.42
N ARG A 104 -1.44 9.72 12.61
CA ARG A 104 -1.51 8.87 13.80
C ARG A 104 -2.43 7.68 13.60
N LYS A 105 -3.61 7.94 13.02
CA LYS A 105 -4.58 6.89 12.71
C LYS A 105 -4.02 5.88 11.69
N GLN A 106 -3.34 6.35 10.65
CA GLN A 106 -2.69 5.50 9.66
C GLN A 106 -1.62 4.59 10.30
N ILE A 107 -0.81 5.13 11.21
CA ILE A 107 0.20 4.36 11.93
C ILE A 107 -0.45 3.29 12.83
N GLU A 108 -1.51 3.65 13.53
CA GLU A 108 -2.27 2.72 14.37
C GLU A 108 -2.89 1.61 13.52
N ASP A 109 -3.59 1.96 12.45
CA ASP A 109 -4.21 1.02 11.53
C ASP A 109 -3.15 0.10 10.90
N TYR A 110 -2.02 0.65 10.46
CA TYR A 110 -0.92 -0.15 9.91
C TYR A 110 -0.38 -1.17 10.93
N LYS A 111 -0.14 -0.77 12.18
CA LYS A 111 0.28 -1.70 13.23
C LYS A 111 -0.70 -2.83 13.44
N ASN A 112 -2.01 -2.55 13.38
CA ASN A 112 -3.07 -3.54 13.52
C ASN A 112 -3.16 -4.47 12.30
N PHE A 113 -2.87 -3.96 11.09
CA PHE A 113 -2.94 -4.73 9.85
C PHE A 113 -1.61 -5.37 9.44
N TYR A 114 -0.49 -4.93 10.01
CA TYR A 114 0.85 -5.41 9.63
C TYR A 114 0.99 -6.94 9.62
N PRO A 115 0.49 -7.70 10.61
CA PRO A 115 0.57 -9.16 10.57
C PRO A 115 -0.13 -9.75 9.34
N LEU A 116 -1.20 -9.12 8.86
CA LEU A 116 -1.93 -9.54 7.68
C LEU A 116 -1.19 -9.12 6.39
N ILE A 117 -0.65 -7.91 6.34
CA ILE A 117 0.15 -7.41 5.22
C ILE A 117 1.43 -8.22 5.05
N ALA A 118 2.13 -8.50 6.15
CA ALA A 118 3.42 -9.19 6.11
C ALA A 118 3.32 -10.70 5.86
N LYS A 119 2.24 -11.36 6.30
CA LYS A 119 2.13 -12.83 6.31
C LYS A 119 0.91 -13.37 5.57
N GLY A 120 -0.05 -12.52 5.21
CA GLY A 120 -1.25 -12.90 4.47
C GLY A 120 -0.96 -13.31 3.03
N ASP A 121 -1.95 -13.94 2.41
CA ASP A 121 -1.95 -14.17 0.96
C ASP A 121 -2.33 -12.88 0.25
N TYR A 122 -1.53 -12.46 -0.73
CA TYR A 122 -1.74 -11.23 -1.49
C TYR A 122 -2.48 -11.50 -2.78
N TYR A 123 -3.54 -10.74 -3.03
CA TYR A 123 -4.33 -10.83 -4.26
C TYR A 123 -4.41 -9.47 -4.94
N ARG A 124 -3.95 -9.40 -6.19
CA ARG A 124 -4.19 -8.27 -7.09
C ARG A 124 -5.60 -8.40 -7.61
N LEU A 125 -6.48 -7.46 -7.25
CA LEU A 125 -7.89 -7.49 -7.66
C LEU A 125 -8.11 -6.78 -8.98
N THR A 126 -7.32 -5.74 -9.27
CA THR A 126 -7.30 -5.03 -10.55
C THR A 126 -5.89 -4.95 -11.12
N ASN A 127 -5.80 -4.69 -12.43
CA ASN A 127 -4.53 -4.41 -13.11
C ASN A 127 -4.48 -2.92 -13.46
N PRO A 128 -3.64 -2.10 -12.79
CA PRO A 128 -3.58 -0.65 -13.01
C PRO A 128 -2.99 -0.25 -14.36
N PHE A 129 -2.46 -1.19 -15.15
CA PHE A 129 -2.01 -0.94 -16.52
C PHE A 129 -3.12 -1.11 -17.56
N ALA A 130 -4.14 -1.91 -17.25
CA ALA A 130 -5.25 -2.19 -18.16
C ALA A 130 -6.57 -1.54 -17.71
N PHE A 131 -6.67 -1.18 -16.44
CA PHE A 131 -7.88 -0.63 -15.83
C PHE A 131 -7.53 0.64 -15.07
N HIS A 132 -8.17 1.76 -15.39
CA HIS A 132 -7.74 3.08 -14.93
C HIS A 132 -8.68 3.74 -13.91
N GLU A 133 -9.87 3.19 -13.68
CA GLU A 133 -10.86 3.80 -12.78
C GLU A 133 -10.46 3.66 -11.31
N TYR A 134 -9.97 2.48 -10.92
CA TYR A 134 -9.46 2.24 -9.56
C TYR A 134 -8.41 1.13 -9.55
N THR A 135 -7.55 1.18 -8.55
CA THR A 135 -6.62 0.09 -8.23
C THR A 135 -7.03 -0.54 -6.92
N ALA A 136 -7.14 -1.86 -6.90
CA ALA A 136 -7.53 -2.60 -5.72
C ALA A 136 -6.67 -3.85 -5.51
N TRP A 137 -6.38 -4.12 -4.25
CA TRP A 137 -5.67 -5.32 -3.80
C TRP A 137 -6.21 -5.82 -2.47
N GLN A 138 -5.81 -7.02 -2.09
CA GLN A 138 -6.36 -7.69 -0.93
C GLN A 138 -5.29 -8.54 -0.25
N HIS A 139 -5.23 -8.48 1.07
CA HIS A 139 -4.51 -9.43 1.91
C HIS A 139 -5.51 -10.33 2.63
N VAL A 140 -5.26 -11.63 2.68
CA VAL A 140 -6.10 -12.61 3.36
C VAL A 140 -5.26 -13.39 4.35
N SER A 141 -5.74 -13.54 5.58
CA SER A 141 -5.05 -14.35 6.60
C SER A 141 -4.98 -15.82 6.17
N LYS A 142 -3.95 -16.54 6.63
CA LYS A 142 -3.72 -17.94 6.26
C LYS A 142 -4.89 -18.86 6.63
N ASP A 143 -5.60 -18.56 7.71
CA ASP A 143 -6.81 -19.25 8.16
C ASP A 143 -8.07 -18.76 7.43
N ARG A 144 -7.96 -17.74 6.58
CA ARG A 144 -9.04 -17.10 5.82
C ARG A 144 -10.15 -16.50 6.69
N SER A 145 -9.85 -16.17 7.95
CA SER A 145 -10.82 -15.57 8.86
C SER A 145 -10.89 -14.04 8.74
N ARG A 146 -9.83 -13.41 8.24
CA ARG A 146 -9.69 -11.96 8.09
C ARG A 146 -9.18 -11.58 6.71
N SER A 147 -9.62 -10.43 6.24
CA SER A 147 -9.14 -9.85 4.99
C SER A 147 -9.02 -8.34 5.11
N LEU A 148 -7.97 -7.77 4.55
CA LEU A 148 -7.81 -6.34 4.31
C LEU A 148 -7.96 -6.09 2.82
N VAL A 149 -8.94 -5.28 2.45
CA VAL A 149 -9.16 -4.84 1.07
C VAL A 149 -8.79 -3.38 0.98
N SER A 150 -7.90 -3.04 0.06
CA SER A 150 -7.50 -1.67 -0.23
C SER A 150 -7.97 -1.29 -1.63
N LEU A 151 -8.51 -0.09 -1.75
CA LEU A 151 -9.00 0.46 -3.01
C LEU A 151 -8.65 1.95 -3.11
N VAL A 152 -8.06 2.34 -4.23
CA VAL A 152 -7.76 3.73 -4.58
C VAL A 152 -8.47 4.07 -5.87
N LEU A 153 -9.40 5.03 -5.81
CA LEU A 153 -10.02 5.61 -7.00
C LEU A 153 -9.00 6.49 -7.70
N THR A 154 -8.74 6.20 -8.97
CA THR A 154 -7.76 6.91 -9.80
C THR A 154 -8.42 7.77 -10.85
N ASP A 155 -9.64 7.44 -11.24
CA ASP A 155 -10.48 8.22 -12.13
C ASP A 155 -11.93 8.21 -11.65
N LYS A 156 -12.65 9.32 -11.84
CA LYS A 156 -14.03 9.46 -11.41
C LYS A 156 -14.81 10.26 -12.44
N GLU A 157 -15.85 9.64 -12.95
CA GLU A 157 -16.78 10.27 -13.88
C GLU A 157 -18.04 10.77 -13.17
N ALA A 158 -18.70 11.76 -13.77
CA ALA A 158 -20.03 12.18 -13.34
C ALA A 158 -21.06 11.07 -13.66
N ASN A 159 -22.00 10.84 -12.75
CA ASN A 159 -23.01 9.77 -12.85
C ASN A 159 -22.41 8.36 -13.00
N ASP A 160 -21.33 8.10 -12.28
CA ASP A 160 -20.60 6.85 -12.30
C ASP A 160 -21.52 5.66 -11.94
N ALA A 161 -21.34 4.56 -12.69
CA ALA A 161 -22.12 3.34 -12.46
C ALA A 161 -21.68 2.63 -11.16
N GLN A 162 -22.57 1.82 -10.61
CA GLN A 162 -22.23 0.97 -9.46
C GLN A 162 -21.09 0.02 -9.81
N ARG A 163 -20.06 -0.04 -8.95
CA ARG A 163 -18.88 -0.89 -9.15
C ARG A 163 -18.95 -2.11 -8.25
N TYR A 164 -18.53 -3.24 -8.79
CA TYR A 164 -18.44 -4.50 -8.08
C TYR A 164 -16.97 -4.93 -7.98
N LEU A 165 -16.50 -5.15 -6.76
CA LEU A 165 -15.17 -5.69 -6.51
C LEU A 165 -15.27 -7.15 -6.09
N LYS A 166 -14.78 -8.06 -6.94
CA LYS A 166 -14.76 -9.49 -6.63
C LYS A 166 -13.59 -9.82 -5.71
N LEU A 167 -13.88 -10.18 -4.48
CA LEU A 167 -12.87 -10.62 -3.50
C LEU A 167 -12.39 -12.04 -3.81
N LYS A 168 -11.18 -12.35 -3.36
CA LYS A 168 -10.52 -13.64 -3.58
C LYS A 168 -10.10 -14.28 -2.25
N GLY A 169 -9.83 -15.58 -2.26
CA GLY A 169 -9.21 -16.30 -1.13
C GLY A 169 -10.07 -16.45 0.12
N LEU A 170 -11.29 -15.95 0.15
CA LEU A 170 -12.22 -16.09 1.28
C LEU A 170 -12.88 -17.48 1.27
N LYS A 171 -13.43 -17.91 2.42
CA LYS A 171 -14.23 -19.16 2.52
C LYS A 171 -15.61 -18.94 1.91
N PRO A 172 -16.03 -19.71 0.89
CA PRO A 172 -17.32 -19.49 0.22
C PRO A 172 -18.53 -19.62 1.15
N GLU A 173 -18.42 -20.48 2.18
CA GLU A 173 -19.48 -20.78 3.14
C GLU A 173 -19.52 -19.84 4.34
N ALA A 174 -18.50 -18.99 4.51
CA ALA A 174 -18.41 -18.10 5.65
C ALA A 174 -19.15 -16.77 5.42
N ARG A 175 -19.62 -16.18 6.50
CA ARG A 175 -20.11 -14.79 6.52
C ARG A 175 -19.04 -13.88 7.07
N TYR A 176 -18.80 -12.76 6.41
CA TYR A 176 -17.83 -11.75 6.81
C TYR A 176 -18.54 -10.43 7.11
N THR A 177 -18.11 -9.77 8.18
CA THR A 177 -18.52 -8.40 8.46
C THR A 177 -17.54 -7.45 7.79
N VAL A 178 -18.05 -6.47 7.04
CA VAL A 178 -17.24 -5.42 6.42
C VAL A 178 -17.22 -4.21 7.34
N SER A 179 -16.04 -3.62 7.55
CA SER A 179 -15.84 -2.41 8.35
C SER A 179 -14.80 -1.50 7.70
N GLY A 180 -14.75 -0.24 8.14
CA GLY A 180 -13.71 0.71 7.71
C GLY A 180 -13.96 1.39 6.36
N MET A 181 -15.10 1.19 5.74
CA MET A 181 -15.44 1.89 4.51
C MET A 181 -16.26 3.15 4.82
N PRO A 182 -15.92 4.32 4.24
CA PRO A 182 -16.75 5.51 4.36
C PRO A 182 -17.98 5.41 3.45
N GLY A 183 -19.15 5.65 3.99
CA GLY A 183 -20.40 5.80 3.25
C GLY A 183 -21.38 4.63 3.37
N PRO A 184 -22.63 4.87 2.95
CA PRO A 184 -23.63 3.82 2.93
C PRO A 184 -23.30 2.81 1.85
N PHE A 185 -23.15 1.54 2.26
CA PHE A 185 -23.15 0.41 1.33
C PHE A 185 -24.58 -0.11 1.26
N SER A 186 -25.15 -0.08 0.08
CA SER A 186 -26.38 -0.78 -0.24
C SER A 186 -26.06 -2.19 -0.71
#